data_46c8684402a54fbe9d51b28603b7fe39
#
_entry.id   46c8684402a54fbe9d51b28603b7fe39
#
_cell.length_a   1.000
_cell.length_b   1.000
_cell.length_c   1.000
_cell.angle_alpha   90.00
_cell.angle_beta   90.00
_cell.angle_gamma   90.00
#
_symmetry.space_group_name_H-M   'P 1'
#
loop_
_entity.id
_entity.type
_entity.pdbx_description
1 polymer ?
#
loop_
_entity_poly.entity_id
_entity_poly.type
_entity_poly.pdbx_seq_one_letter_code
_entity_poly.pdbx_strand_id
1 'polypeptide(L)'
;MNKLLIISIYLLLTACAIDTGIISLTDHTFTLSKQAATGFSGIDGVRESVRQEASQFCGNLKKSLKVISSHETQPPYILGNFPKADMTFTCLVNSAE
;
A
#
# COMPACT_ATOMS: atom_id res chain seq x y z
N MET A 1 7.84 30.00 -23.25
CA MET A 1 7.56 28.67 -23.77
C MET A 1 8.29 27.59 -23.01
N ASN A 2 9.59 27.75 -22.78
CA ASN A 2 10.34 26.72 -22.06
C ASN A 2 9.81 26.49 -20.64
N LYS A 3 9.33 27.52 -19.98
CA LYS A 3 8.81 27.39 -18.61
C LYS A 3 7.54 26.55 -18.57
N LEU A 4 6.70 26.66 -19.58
CA LEU A 4 5.47 25.86 -19.61
C LEU A 4 5.76 24.38 -19.79
N LEU A 5 6.77 24.06 -20.61
CA LEU A 5 7.15 22.66 -20.81
C LEU A 5 7.71 22.04 -19.54
N ILE A 6 8.52 22.79 -18.81
CA ILE A 6 9.11 22.32 -17.57
C ILE A 6 8.03 22.06 -16.52
N ILE A 7 7.06 22.95 -16.41
CA ILE A 7 5.95 22.80 -15.46
C ILE A 7 5.14 21.55 -15.80
N SER A 8 4.91 21.30 -17.08
CA SER A 8 4.17 20.13 -17.53
C SER A 8 4.87 18.83 -17.13
N ILE A 9 6.19 18.78 -17.26
CA ILE A 9 6.98 17.61 -16.88
C ILE A 9 6.91 17.38 -15.37
N TYR A 10 6.99 18.42 -14.58
CA TYR A 10 6.89 18.29 -13.13
C TYR A 10 5.54 17.76 -12.69
N LEU A 11 4.47 18.17 -13.34
CA LEU A 11 3.13 17.68 -13.01
C LEU A 11 3.01 16.18 -13.29
N LEU A 12 3.61 15.69 -14.36
CA LEU A 12 3.59 14.28 -14.67
C LEU A 12 4.35 13.46 -13.63
N LEU A 13 5.50 13.96 -13.19
CA LEU A 13 6.29 13.29 -12.17
C LEU A 13 5.54 13.23 -10.84
N THR A 14 4.84 14.29 -10.47
CA THR A 14 4.04 14.34 -9.26
C THR A 14 2.93 13.29 -9.30
N ALA A 15 2.26 13.14 -10.44
CA ALA A 15 1.21 12.15 -10.59
C ALA A 15 1.73 10.74 -10.36
N CYS A 16 2.93 10.43 -10.85
CA CYS A 16 3.54 9.13 -10.65
C CYS A 16 3.89 8.89 -9.19
N ALA A 17 4.28 9.93 -8.47
CA ALA A 17 4.70 9.80 -7.07
C ALA A 17 3.53 9.58 -6.11
N ILE A 18 2.29 9.88 -6.54
CA ILE A 18 1.11 9.77 -5.68
C ILE A 18 0.64 8.31 -5.54
N ASP A 19 1.00 7.46 -6.47
CA ASP A 19 0.51 6.08 -6.48
C ASP A 19 1.25 5.24 -5.43
N THR A 20 0.87 5.42 -4.16
CA THR A 20 1.47 4.71 -3.05
C THR A 20 0.71 3.46 -2.65
N GLY A 21 -0.54 3.34 -3.05
CA GLY A 21 -1.37 2.20 -2.71
C GLY A 21 -2.08 2.30 -1.37
N ILE A 22 -1.73 3.28 -0.55
CA ILE A 22 -2.36 3.45 0.75
C ILE A 22 -3.43 4.53 0.66
N ILE A 23 -4.64 4.18 1.09
CA ILE A 23 -5.79 5.07 1.04
C ILE A 23 -6.26 5.32 2.46
N SER A 24 -6.50 6.58 2.78
CA SER A 24 -7.03 6.96 4.09
C SER A 24 -8.56 6.79 4.08
N LEU A 25 -9.07 5.95 4.98
CA LEU A 25 -10.51 5.75 5.12
C LEU A 25 -11.12 6.73 6.10
N THR A 26 -10.43 6.96 7.21
CA THR A 26 -10.82 7.93 8.21
C THR A 26 -9.56 8.64 8.68
N ASP A 27 -9.68 9.49 9.69
CA ASP A 27 -8.52 10.17 10.24
C ASP A 27 -7.48 9.22 10.81
N HIS A 28 -7.90 8.01 11.20
CA HIS A 28 -7.02 7.08 11.90
C HIS A 28 -6.97 5.70 11.25
N THR A 29 -7.70 5.48 10.16
CA THR A 29 -7.80 4.18 9.53
C THR A 29 -7.38 4.26 8.07
N PHE A 30 -6.54 3.31 7.67
CA PHE A 30 -5.98 3.26 6.32
C PHE A 30 -6.20 1.88 5.72
N THR A 31 -6.23 1.82 4.41
CA THR A 31 -6.31 0.55 3.70
C THR A 31 -5.25 0.51 2.61
N LEU A 32 -4.75 -0.69 2.36
CA LEU A 32 -3.67 -0.92 1.39
C LEU A 32 -3.94 -2.22 0.67
N SER A 33 -3.84 -2.19 -0.65
CA SER A 33 -4.03 -3.37 -1.48
C SER A 33 -2.82 -3.58 -2.38
N LYS A 34 -2.39 -4.82 -2.52
CA LYS A 34 -1.34 -5.19 -3.46
C LYS A 34 -1.72 -6.47 -4.16
N GLN A 35 -1.29 -6.57 -5.41
CA GLN A 35 -1.58 -7.73 -6.25
C GLN A 35 -0.31 -8.19 -6.93
N ALA A 36 -0.10 -9.51 -6.98
CA ALA A 36 1.04 -10.06 -7.67
C ALA A 36 0.91 -9.85 -9.17
N ALA A 37 2.04 -9.72 -9.85
CA ALA A 37 2.07 -9.51 -11.30
C ALA A 37 1.65 -10.77 -12.04
N THR A 38 1.87 -11.95 -11.44
CA THR A 38 1.52 -13.23 -12.06
C THR A 38 0.98 -14.16 -11.00
N GLY A 39 0.30 -15.23 -11.45
CA GLY A 39 -0.19 -16.26 -10.54
C GLY A 39 0.91 -17.13 -9.95
N PHE A 40 2.12 -17.03 -10.48
CA PHE A 40 3.24 -17.85 -10.01
C PHE A 40 3.92 -17.25 -8.79
N SER A 41 3.65 -15.99 -8.48
CA SER A 41 4.34 -15.29 -7.40
C SER A 41 3.94 -15.78 -6.00
N GLY A 42 2.75 -16.36 -5.89
CA GLY A 42 2.24 -16.80 -4.61
C GLY A 42 1.75 -15.66 -3.75
N ILE A 43 1.05 -16.00 -2.66
CA ILE A 43 0.44 -14.99 -1.78
C ILE A 43 1.41 -14.50 -0.72
N ASP A 44 2.42 -15.32 -0.38
CA ASP A 44 3.32 -14.97 0.72
C ASP A 44 4.10 -13.69 0.46
N GLY A 45 4.62 -13.53 -0.76
CA GLY A 45 5.34 -12.32 -1.11
C GLY A 45 4.46 -11.08 -1.09
N VAL A 46 3.23 -11.24 -1.56
CA VAL A 46 2.28 -10.12 -1.56
C VAL A 46 1.92 -9.74 -0.13
N ARG A 47 1.69 -10.74 0.72
CA ARG A 47 1.34 -10.52 2.13
C ARG A 47 2.46 -9.77 2.85
N GLU A 48 3.68 -10.20 2.64
CA GLU A 48 4.83 -9.56 3.28
C GLU A 48 5.03 -8.14 2.78
N SER A 49 4.81 -7.91 1.49
CA SER A 49 4.94 -6.58 0.90
C SER A 49 3.92 -5.62 1.51
N VAL A 50 2.68 -6.08 1.69
CA VAL A 50 1.63 -5.27 2.31
C VAL A 50 2.01 -4.91 3.75
N ARG A 51 2.48 -5.91 4.50
CA ARG A 51 2.87 -5.70 5.89
C ARG A 51 4.02 -4.70 6.00
N GLN A 52 5.02 -4.85 5.15
CA GLN A 52 6.17 -3.95 5.17
C GLN A 52 5.76 -2.52 4.84
N GLU A 53 4.94 -2.36 3.84
CA GLU A 53 4.54 -1.01 3.43
C GLU A 53 3.70 -0.34 4.51
N ALA A 54 2.76 -1.08 5.11
CA ALA A 54 1.95 -0.54 6.20
C ALA A 54 2.82 -0.18 7.40
N SER A 55 3.76 -1.05 7.74
CA SER A 55 4.66 -0.82 8.85
C SER A 55 5.54 0.41 8.62
N GLN A 56 6.05 0.56 7.40
CA GLN A 56 6.85 1.74 7.06
C GLN A 56 6.03 3.01 7.11
N PHE A 57 4.78 2.94 6.67
CA PHE A 57 3.89 4.08 6.71
C PHE A 57 3.69 4.57 8.15
N CYS A 58 3.38 3.64 9.05
CA CYS A 58 3.21 4.00 10.46
C CYS A 58 4.54 4.45 11.06
N GLY A 59 5.64 3.79 10.70
CA GLY A 59 6.96 4.15 11.19
C GLY A 59 7.37 5.57 10.82
N ASN A 60 7.02 5.99 9.60
CA ASN A 60 7.31 7.35 9.17
C ASN A 60 6.56 8.39 9.98
N LEU A 61 5.43 8.00 10.59
CA LEU A 61 4.68 8.86 11.49
C LEU A 61 5.12 8.68 12.94
N LYS A 62 6.15 7.86 13.17
CA LYS A 62 6.65 7.51 14.51
C LYS A 62 5.59 6.83 15.33
N LYS A 63 4.85 5.94 14.69
CA LYS A 63 3.78 5.17 15.30
C LYS A 63 3.98 3.70 15.01
N SER A 64 3.20 2.87 15.68
CA SER A 64 3.25 1.42 15.52
C SER A 64 2.06 0.94 14.72
N LEU A 65 2.28 -0.06 13.89
CA LEU A 65 1.24 -0.64 13.07
C LEU A 65 0.30 -1.49 13.93
N LYS A 66 -1.00 -1.30 13.72
CA LYS A 66 -2.03 -2.19 14.25
C LYS A 66 -2.95 -2.61 13.13
N VAL A 67 -2.95 -3.89 12.80
CA VAL A 67 -3.80 -4.44 11.76
C VAL A 67 -5.22 -4.60 12.31
N ILE A 68 -6.19 -4.01 11.62
CA ILE A 68 -7.59 -4.14 12.00
C ILE A 68 -8.19 -5.35 11.32
N SER A 69 -7.94 -5.51 10.02
CA SER A 69 -8.44 -6.64 9.27
C SER A 69 -7.55 -6.85 8.05
N SER A 70 -7.56 -8.06 7.51
CA SER A 70 -6.85 -8.35 6.29
C SER A 70 -7.65 -9.37 5.50
N HIS A 71 -7.47 -9.33 4.19
CA HIS A 71 -8.16 -10.23 3.28
C HIS A 71 -7.21 -10.63 2.18
N GLU A 72 -7.22 -11.91 1.82
CA GLU A 72 -6.34 -12.44 0.80
C GLU A 72 -7.13 -13.27 -0.19
N THR A 73 -6.73 -13.18 -1.46
CA THR A 73 -7.33 -13.99 -2.51
C THR A 73 -7.02 -15.46 -2.24
N GLN A 74 -8.03 -16.31 -2.42
CA GLN A 74 -7.88 -17.74 -2.22
C GLN A 74 -7.47 -18.42 -3.52
N PRO A 75 -6.64 -19.46 -3.46
CA PRO A 75 -6.30 -20.23 -4.67
C PRO A 75 -7.55 -20.94 -5.22
N PRO A 76 -7.53 -21.38 -6.48
CA PRO A 76 -6.37 -21.34 -7.40
C PRO A 76 -6.18 -19.98 -8.06
N TYR A 77 -4.92 -19.63 -8.33
CA TYR A 77 -4.59 -18.35 -8.96
C TYR A 77 -4.49 -18.51 -10.47
N ILE A 78 -5.64 -18.67 -11.09
CA ILE A 78 -5.73 -18.88 -12.53
C ILE A 78 -6.77 -17.94 -13.14
N LEU A 79 -6.65 -17.70 -14.43
CA LEU A 79 -7.67 -16.95 -15.21
C LEU A 79 -7.95 -15.58 -14.59
N GLY A 80 -6.89 -14.85 -14.22
CA GLY A 80 -7.03 -13.51 -13.68
C GLY A 80 -7.23 -13.45 -12.19
N ASN A 81 -7.31 -14.60 -11.52
CA ASN A 81 -7.40 -14.64 -10.06
C ASN A 81 -5.99 -14.61 -9.46
N PHE A 82 -5.32 -13.48 -9.60
CA PHE A 82 -3.96 -13.33 -9.11
C PHE A 82 -3.93 -13.16 -7.61
N PRO A 83 -2.82 -13.58 -6.94
CA PRO A 83 -2.67 -13.35 -5.52
C PRO A 83 -2.81 -11.87 -5.19
N LYS A 84 -3.71 -11.56 -4.28
CA LYS A 84 -3.99 -10.19 -3.88
C LYS A 84 -4.21 -10.16 -2.38
N ALA A 85 -3.64 -9.17 -1.73
CA ALA A 85 -3.81 -9.00 -0.28
C ALA A 85 -4.24 -7.58 0.01
N ASP A 86 -5.27 -7.46 0.84
CA ASP A 86 -5.78 -6.18 1.33
C ASP A 86 -5.56 -6.13 2.84
N MET A 87 -5.22 -4.96 3.33
CA MET A 87 -5.04 -4.76 4.76
C MET A 87 -5.67 -3.44 5.17
N THR A 88 -6.49 -3.48 6.22
CA THR A 88 -7.00 -2.29 6.86
C THR A 88 -6.29 -2.16 8.19
N PHE A 89 -5.71 -1.02 8.46
CA PHE A 89 -4.86 -0.85 9.63
C PHE A 89 -4.96 0.56 10.19
N THR A 90 -4.47 0.70 11.40
CA THR A 90 -4.31 2.01 12.02
C THR A 90 -2.90 2.10 12.58
N CYS A 91 -2.45 3.32 12.83
CA CYS A 91 -1.15 3.56 13.44
C CYS A 91 -1.38 4.02 14.86
N LEU A 92 -0.78 3.32 15.82
CA LEU A 92 -0.92 3.64 17.24
C LEU A 92 0.26 4.45 17.73
N VAL A 93 -0.01 5.40 18.60
CA VAL A 93 1.05 6.17 19.24
C VAL A 93 1.85 5.23 20.13
N ASN A 94 3.18 5.31 20.00
CA ASN A 94 4.03 4.51 20.86
C ASN A 94 3.98 5.06 22.27
N SER A 95 3.43 4.26 23.18
CA SER A 95 3.25 4.68 24.56
C SER A 95 4.25 4.01 25.50
N ALA A 96 5.24 3.37 24.96
CA ALA A 96 6.17 2.58 25.74
C ALA A 96 7.17 3.40 26.52
N GLU A 97 7.16 4.66 26.33
CA GLU A 97 8.18 5.51 27.01
C GLU A 97 7.74 6.07 28.27
#